data_e618a0e273017165abef237ee74e9e70
#
_entry.id   e618a0e273017165abef237ee74e9e70
#
_cell.length_a   1.000
_cell.length_b   1.000
_cell.length_c   1.000
_cell.angle_alpha   90.00
_cell.angle_beta   90.00
_cell.angle_gamma   90.00
#
_symmetry.space_group_name_H-M   'P 1'
#
loop_
_entity.id
_entity.type
_entity.pdbx_description
1 polymer ?
#
loop_
_entity_poly.entity_id
_entity_poly.type
_entity_poly.pdbx_seq_one_letter_code
_entity_poly.pdbx_strand_id
1 'polypeptide(L)'
;MNEKFFDLKKEKQDRMINAALKVFALNGYRHASTDDIVREAAISKGLLFHYFENKLGVYAFVYDYSVRYLLLEFSTAVDAKETDLFTLMQQVETGKMHAMCGYPYLQPFLNRAQAENVNEALVAVEERKQQMEEAYMRLRKTW
;
A
#
# COMPACT_ATOMS: atom_id res chain seq x y z
N MET A 1 -14.25 -1.57 6.24
CA MET A 1 -13.66 -0.23 6.48
C MET A 1 -14.77 0.82 6.38
N ASN A 2 -14.74 1.81 7.23
CA ASN A 2 -15.73 2.90 7.21
C ASN A 2 -15.31 3.96 6.18
N GLU A 3 -16.11 4.16 5.16
CA GLU A 3 -15.81 5.09 4.05
C GLU A 3 -15.67 6.55 4.49
N LYS A 4 -16.20 6.91 5.66
CA LYS A 4 -16.04 8.26 6.22
C LYS A 4 -14.58 8.60 6.52
N PHE A 5 -13.68 7.61 6.48
CA PHE A 5 -12.25 7.86 6.58
C PHE A 5 -11.78 8.92 5.57
N PHE A 6 -12.31 8.88 4.34
CA PHE A 6 -11.93 9.83 3.30
C PHE A 6 -12.51 11.23 3.49
N ASP A 7 -13.41 11.41 4.47
CA ASP A 7 -13.90 12.73 4.85
C ASP A 7 -12.93 13.46 5.78
N LEU A 8 -11.96 12.75 6.36
CA LEU A 8 -10.90 13.37 7.16
C LEU A 8 -10.02 14.26 6.29
N LYS A 9 -9.38 15.25 6.92
CA LYS A 9 -8.39 16.08 6.24
C LYS A 9 -7.28 15.19 5.66
N LYS A 10 -6.80 15.54 4.48
CA LYS A 10 -5.78 14.77 3.76
C LYS A 10 -4.53 14.51 4.62
N GLU A 11 -4.09 15.52 5.36
CA GLU A 11 -2.95 15.38 6.28
C GLU A 11 -3.18 14.27 7.30
N LYS A 12 -4.38 14.20 7.86
CA LYS A 12 -4.72 13.17 8.86
C LYS A 12 -4.82 11.79 8.23
N GLN A 13 -5.41 11.70 7.04
CA GLN A 13 -5.44 10.45 6.28
C GLN A 13 -4.03 9.93 6.02
N ASP A 14 -3.15 10.79 5.50
CA ASP A 14 -1.78 10.41 5.16
C ASP A 14 -0.97 10.02 6.40
N ARG A 15 -1.18 10.70 7.51
CA ARG A 15 -0.51 10.37 8.76
C ARG A 15 -0.89 8.96 9.24
N MET A 16 -2.17 8.61 9.15
CA MET A 16 -2.65 7.28 9.52
C MET A 16 -2.13 6.21 8.55
N ILE A 17 -2.19 6.49 7.26
CA ILE A 17 -1.69 5.56 6.23
C ILE A 17 -0.19 5.33 6.40
N ASN A 18 0.58 6.41 6.52
CA ASN A 18 2.03 6.31 6.68
C ASN A 18 2.44 5.57 7.96
N ALA A 19 1.71 5.79 9.04
CA ALA A 19 1.97 5.08 10.30
C ALA A 19 1.75 3.58 10.15
N ALA A 20 0.63 3.18 9.54
CA ALA A 20 0.33 1.76 9.32
C ALA A 20 1.35 1.12 8.37
N LEU A 21 1.67 1.77 7.27
CA LEU A 21 2.68 1.28 6.32
C LEU A 21 4.02 1.03 7.02
N LYS A 22 4.47 1.99 7.81
CA LYS A 22 5.74 1.90 8.55
C LYS A 22 5.74 0.73 9.52
N VAL A 23 4.71 0.62 10.34
CA VAL A 23 4.64 -0.42 11.37
C VAL A 23 4.60 -1.81 10.72
N PHE A 24 3.79 -2.01 9.69
CA PHE A 24 3.73 -3.28 8.99
C PHE A 24 5.01 -3.59 8.21
N ALA A 25 5.63 -2.59 7.58
CA ALA A 25 6.88 -2.79 6.85
C ALA A 25 8.02 -3.24 7.76
N LEU A 26 8.09 -2.67 8.97
CA LEU A 26 9.16 -2.97 9.91
C LEU A 26 8.94 -4.28 10.68
N ASN A 27 7.70 -4.66 10.94
CA ASN A 27 7.37 -5.76 11.86
C ASN A 27 6.70 -6.97 11.18
N GLY A 28 6.16 -6.81 9.98
CA GLY A 28 5.28 -7.79 9.36
C GLY A 28 3.90 -7.78 10.01
N TYR A 29 2.97 -8.55 9.48
CA TYR A 29 1.60 -8.57 9.98
C TYR A 29 1.54 -9.10 11.42
N ARG A 30 2.19 -10.24 11.68
CA ARG A 30 2.10 -10.93 12.98
C ARG A 30 2.55 -10.06 14.14
N HIS A 31 3.69 -9.39 13.99
CA HIS A 31 4.33 -8.64 15.07
C HIS A 31 3.94 -7.16 15.12
N ALA A 32 3.23 -6.66 14.12
CA ALA A 32 2.70 -5.31 14.15
C ALA A 32 1.57 -5.21 15.19
N SER A 33 1.52 -4.10 15.92
CA SER A 33 0.44 -3.86 16.88
C SER A 33 -0.31 -2.58 16.53
N THR A 34 -1.62 -2.59 16.82
CA THR A 34 -2.44 -1.38 16.67
C THR A 34 -1.99 -0.27 17.61
N ASP A 35 -1.43 -0.62 18.78
CA ASP A 35 -0.88 0.37 19.71
C ASP A 35 0.31 1.12 19.07
N ASP A 36 1.18 0.42 18.36
CA ASP A 36 2.30 1.06 17.65
C ASP A 36 1.80 1.96 16.52
N ILE A 37 0.77 1.53 15.80
CA ILE A 37 0.18 2.31 14.72
C ILE A 37 -0.41 3.62 15.25
N VAL A 38 -1.21 3.57 16.33
CA VAL A 38 -1.83 4.78 16.87
C VAL A 38 -0.79 5.73 17.46
N ARG A 39 0.26 5.19 18.06
CA ARG A 39 1.36 6.00 18.59
C ARG A 39 2.09 6.72 17.45
N GLU A 40 2.43 6.02 16.40
CA GLU A 40 3.11 6.57 15.23
C GLU A 40 2.23 7.61 14.51
N ALA A 41 0.92 7.35 14.42
CA ALA A 41 -0.03 8.26 13.77
C ALA A 41 -0.45 9.44 14.66
N ALA A 42 -0.16 9.38 15.96
CA ALA A 42 -0.60 10.37 16.95
C ALA A 42 -2.12 10.54 16.96
N ILE A 43 -2.84 9.42 17.00
CA ILE A 43 -4.31 9.36 17.07
C ILE A 43 -4.74 8.48 18.26
N SER A 44 -6.02 8.54 18.60
CA SER A 44 -6.57 7.65 19.62
C SER A 44 -6.82 6.24 19.06
N LYS A 45 -6.75 5.24 19.93
CA LYS A 45 -7.08 3.87 19.58
C LYS A 45 -8.54 3.74 19.15
N GLY A 46 -9.43 4.47 19.81
CA GLY A 46 -10.85 4.51 19.45
C GLY A 46 -11.09 5.00 18.04
N LEU A 47 -10.33 6.01 17.61
CA LEU A 47 -10.44 6.52 16.23
C LEU A 47 -10.02 5.46 15.21
N LEU A 48 -8.92 4.76 15.47
CA LEU A 48 -8.45 3.70 14.59
C LEU A 48 -9.51 2.60 14.44
N PHE A 49 -10.04 2.10 15.56
CA PHE A 49 -11.04 1.04 15.52
C PHE A 49 -12.37 1.49 14.94
N HIS A 50 -12.69 2.78 15.06
CA HIS A 50 -13.90 3.33 14.45
C HIS A 50 -13.86 3.17 12.92
N TYR A 51 -12.70 3.40 12.29
CA TYR A 51 -12.59 3.32 10.84
C TYR A 51 -12.24 1.93 10.32
N PHE A 52 -11.46 1.15 11.06
CA PHE A 52 -10.87 -0.09 10.53
C PHE A 52 -11.23 -1.35 11.30
N GLU A 53 -11.92 -1.24 12.43
CA GLU A 53 -12.39 -2.33 13.28
C GLU A 53 -11.29 -3.08 14.02
N ASN A 54 -10.22 -3.54 13.32
CA ASN A 54 -9.15 -4.34 13.92
C ASN A 54 -7.87 -4.23 13.07
N LYS A 55 -6.82 -4.92 13.52
CA LYS A 55 -5.53 -4.93 12.81
C LYS A 55 -5.66 -5.43 11.38
N LEU A 56 -6.45 -6.47 11.17
CA LEU A 56 -6.65 -7.02 9.82
C LEU A 56 -7.30 -5.98 8.91
N GLY A 57 -8.28 -5.24 9.42
CA GLY A 57 -8.92 -4.16 8.66
C GLY A 57 -7.95 -3.08 8.25
N VAL A 58 -7.03 -2.68 9.14
CA VAL A 58 -5.99 -1.71 8.82
C VAL A 58 -5.05 -2.27 7.72
N TYR A 59 -4.62 -3.52 7.89
CA TYR A 59 -3.72 -4.17 6.94
C TYR A 59 -4.34 -4.25 5.54
N ALA A 60 -5.56 -4.73 5.46
CA ALA A 60 -6.27 -4.87 4.19
C ALA A 60 -6.46 -3.50 3.52
N PHE A 61 -6.80 -2.48 4.30
CA PHE A 61 -6.99 -1.13 3.76
C PHE A 61 -5.68 -0.56 3.20
N VAL A 62 -4.58 -0.61 3.95
CA VAL A 62 -3.32 -0.02 3.47
C VAL A 62 -2.73 -0.82 2.30
N TYR A 63 -2.97 -2.13 2.25
CA TYR A 63 -2.57 -2.94 1.10
C TYR A 63 -3.35 -2.51 -0.14
N ASP A 64 -4.66 -2.43 -0.04
CA ASP A 64 -5.53 -1.99 -1.13
C ASP A 64 -5.15 -0.59 -1.61
N TYR A 65 -4.98 0.32 -0.67
CA TYR A 65 -4.60 1.70 -0.97
C TYR A 65 -3.24 1.77 -1.67
N SER A 66 -2.26 1.01 -1.18
CA SER A 66 -0.92 0.98 -1.75
C SER A 66 -0.91 0.50 -3.18
N VAL A 67 -1.63 -0.59 -3.47
CA VAL A 67 -1.70 -1.13 -4.83
C VAL A 67 -2.40 -0.13 -5.76
N ARG A 68 -3.53 0.43 -5.34
CA ARG A 68 -4.26 1.42 -6.14
C ARG A 68 -3.41 2.65 -6.43
N TYR A 69 -2.72 3.15 -5.42
CA TYR A 69 -1.89 4.33 -5.56
C TYR A 69 -0.72 4.07 -6.51
N LEU A 70 -0.07 2.91 -6.35
CA LEU A 70 1.05 2.52 -7.21
C LEU A 70 0.60 2.35 -8.67
N LEU A 71 -0.53 1.68 -8.89
CA LEU A 71 -1.06 1.51 -10.24
C LEU A 71 -1.45 2.84 -10.88
N LEU A 72 -1.96 3.78 -10.10
CA LEU A 72 -2.27 5.13 -10.58
C LEU A 72 -1.00 5.86 -11.00
N GLU A 73 0.08 5.76 -10.22
CA GLU A 73 1.37 6.35 -10.58
C GLU A 73 1.94 5.71 -11.84
N PHE A 74 1.79 4.40 -12.03
CA PHE A 74 2.20 3.73 -13.27
C PHE A 74 1.39 4.22 -14.47
N SER A 75 0.09 4.48 -14.31
CA SER A 75 -0.73 4.98 -15.40
C SER A 75 -0.27 6.35 -15.91
N THR A 76 0.37 7.13 -15.04
CA THR A 76 0.93 8.44 -15.40
C THR A 76 2.36 8.32 -15.92
N ALA A 77 3.19 7.51 -15.27
CA ALA A 77 4.63 7.43 -15.56
C ALA A 77 4.96 6.52 -16.74
N VAL A 78 4.15 5.47 -16.97
CA VAL A 78 4.42 4.48 -18.02
C VAL A 78 3.62 4.82 -19.27
N ASP A 79 4.34 4.93 -20.42
CA ASP A 79 3.70 5.10 -21.72
C ASP A 79 3.32 3.71 -22.25
N ALA A 80 2.03 3.48 -22.47
CA ALA A 80 1.52 2.20 -22.97
C ALA A 80 2.04 1.84 -24.35
N LYS A 81 2.53 2.82 -25.11
CA LYS A 81 3.07 2.63 -26.46
C LYS A 81 4.59 2.42 -26.49
N GLU A 82 5.25 2.55 -25.34
CA GLU A 82 6.69 2.40 -25.27
C GLU A 82 7.09 0.94 -25.50
N THR A 83 8.07 0.73 -26.38
CA THR A 83 8.57 -0.61 -26.72
C THR A 83 10.01 -0.84 -26.29
N ASP A 84 10.74 0.22 -25.93
CA ASP A 84 12.10 0.08 -25.43
C ASP A 84 12.10 -0.38 -23.96
N LEU A 85 12.74 -1.54 -23.72
CA LEU A 85 12.79 -2.15 -22.39
C LEU A 85 13.39 -1.23 -21.33
N PHE A 86 14.51 -0.59 -21.64
CA PHE A 86 15.18 0.27 -20.67
C PHE A 86 14.32 1.48 -20.31
N THR A 87 13.65 2.08 -21.29
CA THR A 87 12.73 3.19 -21.06
C THR A 87 11.56 2.76 -20.20
N LEU A 88 10.97 1.58 -20.47
CA LEU A 88 9.89 1.02 -19.65
C LEU A 88 10.33 0.81 -18.21
N MET A 89 11.52 0.24 -18.01
CA MET A 89 12.07 0.03 -16.67
C MET A 89 12.27 1.34 -15.93
N GLN A 90 12.76 2.38 -16.59
CA GLN A 90 12.91 3.71 -16.00
C GLN A 90 11.56 4.32 -15.65
N GLN A 91 10.55 4.16 -16.52
CA GLN A 91 9.20 4.66 -16.25
C GLN A 91 8.57 3.97 -15.04
N VAL A 92 8.74 2.65 -14.90
CA VAL A 92 8.26 1.90 -13.75
C VAL A 92 8.94 2.38 -12.47
N GLU A 93 10.26 2.54 -12.49
CA GLU A 93 10.99 3.04 -11.31
C GLU A 93 10.61 4.48 -10.96
N THR A 94 10.36 5.32 -11.96
CA THR A 94 9.87 6.69 -11.74
C THR A 94 8.51 6.67 -11.04
N GLY A 95 7.59 5.80 -11.47
CA GLY A 95 6.29 5.64 -10.82
C GLY A 95 6.42 5.22 -9.36
N LYS A 96 7.30 4.26 -9.06
CA LYS A 96 7.57 3.82 -7.70
C LYS A 96 8.15 4.95 -6.85
N MET A 97 9.08 5.72 -7.39
CA MET A 97 9.69 6.85 -6.68
C MET A 97 8.65 7.94 -6.37
N HIS A 98 7.76 8.25 -7.31
CA HIS A 98 6.68 9.21 -7.08
C HIS A 98 5.76 8.74 -5.96
N ALA A 99 5.41 7.45 -5.96
CA ALA A 99 4.58 6.90 -4.89
C ALA A 99 5.24 7.06 -3.52
N MET A 100 6.55 6.86 -3.44
CA MET A 100 7.30 6.97 -2.18
C MET A 100 7.55 8.41 -1.74
N CYS A 101 7.33 9.41 -2.59
CA CYS A 101 7.42 10.81 -2.16
C CYS A 101 6.39 11.14 -1.08
N GLY A 102 5.15 10.63 -1.21
CA GLY A 102 4.10 10.83 -0.21
C GLY A 102 4.03 9.72 0.82
N TYR A 103 4.46 8.50 0.43
CA TYR A 103 4.36 7.29 1.26
C TYR A 103 5.69 6.53 1.24
N PRO A 104 6.67 6.96 2.06
CA PRO A 104 8.03 6.38 2.00
C PRO A 104 8.09 4.87 2.28
N TYR A 105 7.14 4.34 3.06
CA TYR A 105 7.11 2.92 3.40
C TYR A 105 6.20 2.09 2.49
N LEU A 106 5.64 2.69 1.43
CA LEU A 106 4.71 1.96 0.54
C LEU A 106 5.40 0.77 -0.12
N GLN A 107 6.53 0.96 -0.78
CA GLN A 107 7.24 -0.13 -1.43
C GLN A 107 7.86 -1.11 -0.43
N PRO A 108 8.51 -0.65 0.66
CA PRO A 108 8.94 -1.58 1.71
C PRO A 108 7.81 -2.42 2.30
N PHE A 109 6.63 -1.82 2.48
CA PHE A 109 5.45 -2.55 2.94
C PHE A 109 5.03 -3.62 1.94
N LEU A 110 4.91 -3.29 0.66
CA LEU A 110 4.54 -4.26 -0.38
C LEU A 110 5.57 -5.38 -0.51
N ASN A 111 6.85 -5.06 -0.40
CA ASN A 111 7.91 -6.07 -0.41
C ASN A 111 7.77 -7.01 0.79
N ARG A 112 7.49 -6.48 1.97
CA ARG A 112 7.27 -7.29 3.17
C ARG A 112 6.04 -8.18 3.03
N ALA A 113 4.98 -7.64 2.42
CA ALA A 113 3.73 -8.38 2.21
C ALA A 113 3.91 -9.59 1.30
N GLN A 114 4.87 -9.56 0.37
CA GLN A 114 5.17 -10.70 -0.49
C GLN A 114 5.71 -11.89 0.30
N ALA A 115 6.37 -11.63 1.43
CA ALA A 115 6.91 -12.67 2.31
C ALA A 115 5.94 -13.06 3.43
N GLU A 116 4.71 -12.52 3.43
CA GLU A 116 3.72 -12.77 4.48
C GLU A 116 3.25 -14.22 4.44
N ASN A 117 3.13 -14.84 5.62
CA ASN A 117 2.69 -16.23 5.75
C ASN A 117 1.50 -16.42 6.71
N VAL A 118 0.97 -15.35 7.29
CA VAL A 118 -0.22 -15.42 8.13
C VAL A 118 -1.45 -15.55 7.22
N ASN A 119 -2.19 -16.64 7.36
CA ASN A 119 -3.27 -16.98 6.43
C ASN A 119 -4.36 -15.91 6.35
N GLU A 120 -4.80 -15.35 7.47
CA GLU A 120 -5.84 -14.32 7.45
C GLU A 120 -5.41 -13.07 6.67
N ALA A 121 -4.13 -12.70 6.78
CA ALA A 121 -3.59 -11.57 6.03
C ALA A 121 -3.52 -11.88 4.53
N LEU A 122 -3.10 -13.09 4.16
CA LEU A 122 -3.04 -13.52 2.77
C LEU A 122 -4.42 -13.51 2.11
N VAL A 123 -5.43 -14.06 2.80
CA VAL A 123 -6.80 -14.11 2.27
C VAL A 123 -7.38 -12.71 2.10
N ALA A 124 -7.14 -11.83 3.05
CA ALA A 124 -7.70 -10.48 3.05
C ALA A 124 -7.23 -9.63 1.86
N VAL A 125 -6.05 -9.90 1.31
CA VAL A 125 -5.46 -9.08 0.24
C VAL A 125 -5.39 -9.81 -1.11
N GLU A 126 -5.87 -11.05 -1.19
CA GLU A 126 -5.67 -11.91 -2.36
C GLU A 126 -6.16 -11.28 -3.67
N GLU A 127 -7.35 -10.70 -3.67
CA GLU A 127 -7.93 -10.10 -4.87
C GLU A 127 -7.07 -8.94 -5.38
N ARG A 128 -6.65 -8.06 -4.49
CA ARG A 128 -5.83 -6.91 -4.86
C ARG A 128 -4.42 -7.31 -5.27
N LYS A 129 -3.88 -8.34 -4.64
CA LYS A 129 -2.59 -8.91 -5.01
C LYS A 129 -2.62 -9.44 -6.44
N GLN A 130 -3.68 -10.14 -6.82
CA GLN A 130 -3.85 -10.64 -8.18
C GLN A 130 -3.89 -9.48 -9.19
N GLN A 131 -4.59 -8.41 -8.88
CA GLN A 131 -4.64 -7.23 -9.76
C GLN A 131 -3.27 -6.62 -9.96
N MET A 132 -2.47 -6.53 -8.90
CA MET A 132 -1.11 -6.01 -8.98
C MET A 132 -0.24 -6.92 -9.85
N GLU A 133 -0.30 -8.22 -9.64
CA GLU A 133 0.46 -9.19 -10.43
C GLU A 133 0.11 -9.13 -11.91
N GLU A 134 -1.18 -9.02 -12.22
CA GLU A 134 -1.65 -8.88 -13.60
C GLU A 134 -1.14 -7.59 -14.24
N ALA A 135 -1.11 -6.50 -13.51
CA ALA A 135 -0.59 -5.23 -14.01
C ALA A 135 0.90 -5.33 -14.35
N TYR A 136 1.70 -5.97 -13.46
CA TYR A 136 3.12 -6.20 -13.74
C TYR A 136 3.32 -7.13 -14.93
N MET A 137 2.50 -8.16 -15.08
CA MET A 137 2.57 -9.06 -16.22
C MET A 137 2.27 -8.35 -17.53
N ARG A 138 1.30 -7.43 -17.54
CA ARG A 138 1.02 -6.62 -18.74
C ARG A 138 2.20 -5.75 -19.12
N LEU A 139 2.88 -5.16 -18.14
CA LEU A 139 4.10 -4.38 -18.40
C LEU A 139 5.21 -5.27 -18.99
N ARG A 140 5.38 -6.50 -18.47
CA ARG A 140 6.38 -7.44 -18.99
C ARG A 140 6.11 -7.90 -20.41
N LYS A 141 4.84 -8.02 -20.80
CA LYS A 141 4.47 -8.47 -22.15
C LYS A 141 4.86 -7.46 -23.24
N THR A 142 5.05 -6.20 -22.86
CA THR A 142 5.56 -5.19 -23.76
C THR A 142 7.07 -5.29 -23.93
N TRP A 143 7.71 -6.08 -23.13
CA TRP A 143 9.14 -6.37 -23.21
C TRP A 143 9.36 -7.56 -24.15
#